data_f7d9ea68dc4cb4e6e3dd12a6d09c7b6e
#
_entry.id   f7d9ea68dc4cb4e6e3dd12a6d09c7b6e
#
_cell.length_a   1.000
_cell.length_b   1.000
_cell.length_c   1.000
_cell.angle_alpha   90.00
_cell.angle_beta   90.00
_cell.angle_gamma   90.00
#
_symmetry.space_group_name_H-M   'P 1'
#
loop_
_entity.id
_entity.type
_entity.pdbx_description
1 polymer ?
#
loop_
_entity_poly.entity_id
_entity_poly.type
_entity_poly.pdbx_seq_one_letter_code
_entity_poly.pdbx_strand_id
1 'polypeptide(L)'
;EIQELRTGYTSQKYSAAKLISDQAELRLGLSATPIYNYGDEFYNIIEILRPDSLGTATEFAREWCSQEKRINDPKAFGMFLRDEGLMLRRTRADVNRELPPVQIIPQYVESDPKVLDQIKGKAMELAKVILSSTQEFQGQKLRATEEFNIMMRQATGIAKAPYVAEFVRMLVESGESVMLYGWHRDVYNIWLERLAEFNPVMYTGTEGPAAKERSKQAFLNDESKV
;
A
#
# COMPACT_ATOMS: atom_id res chain seq x y z
N GLU A 1 -9.33 8.91 -8.63
CA GLU A 1 -8.48 8.95 -7.41
C GLU A 1 -8.71 10.27 -6.62
N ILE A 2 -9.98 10.54 -6.23
CA ILE A 2 -10.36 11.79 -5.54
C ILE A 2 -9.61 11.99 -4.21
N GLN A 3 -9.16 10.92 -3.55
CA GLN A 3 -8.40 11.00 -2.30
C GLN A 3 -7.06 11.76 -2.43
N GLU A 4 -6.57 12.00 -3.65
CA GLU A 4 -5.40 12.86 -3.87
C GLU A 4 -5.63 14.32 -3.43
N LEU A 5 -6.89 14.71 -3.26
CA LEU A 5 -7.27 16.06 -2.83
C LEU A 5 -7.46 16.19 -1.31
N ARG A 6 -7.24 15.12 -0.54
CA ARG A 6 -7.48 15.05 0.90
C ARG A 6 -6.73 16.10 1.74
N THR A 7 -5.56 16.55 1.28
CA THR A 7 -4.71 17.49 2.03
C THR A 7 -5.27 18.93 2.08
N GLY A 8 -6.33 19.22 1.35
CA GLY A 8 -6.96 20.52 1.36
C GLY A 8 -6.07 21.64 0.82
N TYR A 9 -6.31 22.86 1.28
CA TYR A 9 -5.65 24.08 0.78
C TYR A 9 -4.13 24.13 0.99
N THR A 10 -3.55 23.22 1.72
CA THR A 10 -2.09 23.08 1.82
C THR A 10 -1.45 22.49 0.56
N SER A 11 -2.26 21.94 -0.33
CA SER A 11 -1.84 21.32 -1.60
C SER A 11 -2.17 22.19 -2.81
N GLN A 12 -1.19 22.40 -3.69
CA GLN A 12 -1.42 23.06 -4.98
C GLN A 12 -2.42 22.28 -5.87
N LYS A 13 -2.43 20.94 -5.78
CA LYS A 13 -3.41 20.09 -6.48
C LYS A 13 -4.83 20.42 -6.03
N TYR A 14 -5.04 20.56 -4.74
CA TYR A 14 -6.35 20.91 -4.19
C TYR A 14 -6.80 22.30 -4.66
N SER A 15 -5.94 23.31 -4.57
CA SER A 15 -6.24 24.66 -5.01
C SER A 15 -6.60 24.72 -6.51
N ALA A 16 -5.85 24.01 -7.36
CA ALA A 16 -6.14 23.90 -8.78
C ALA A 16 -7.47 23.19 -9.04
N ALA A 17 -7.72 22.06 -8.34
CA ALA A 17 -8.96 21.32 -8.45
C ALA A 17 -10.18 22.16 -7.99
N LYS A 18 -10.03 22.97 -6.96
CA LYS A 18 -11.08 23.88 -6.47
C LYS A 18 -11.45 24.94 -7.51
N LEU A 19 -10.47 25.56 -8.17
CA LEU A 19 -10.73 26.52 -9.25
C LEU A 19 -11.52 25.88 -10.40
N ILE A 20 -11.20 24.66 -10.79
CA ILE A 20 -11.92 23.92 -11.83
C ILE A 20 -13.33 23.55 -11.34
N SER A 21 -13.41 23.05 -10.11
CA SER A 21 -14.66 22.65 -9.48
C SER A 21 -15.66 23.79 -9.41
N ASP A 22 -15.22 25.00 -9.09
CA ASP A 22 -16.09 26.18 -8.96
C ASP A 22 -16.70 26.59 -10.31
N GLN A 23 -16.14 26.16 -11.44
CA GLN A 23 -16.67 26.36 -12.79
C GLN A 23 -17.49 25.17 -13.32
N ALA A 24 -17.45 24.03 -12.64
CA ALA A 24 -18.08 22.80 -13.10
C ALA A 24 -19.55 22.72 -12.66
N GLU A 25 -20.45 22.44 -13.59
CA GLU A 25 -21.86 22.18 -13.31
C GLU A 25 -22.07 20.83 -12.61
N LEU A 26 -21.29 19.81 -12.98
CA LEU A 26 -21.36 18.48 -12.40
C LEU A 26 -19.99 18.06 -11.85
N ARG A 27 -19.98 17.53 -10.63
CA ARG A 27 -18.78 17.08 -9.94
C ARG A 27 -18.95 15.64 -9.47
N LEU A 28 -18.02 14.78 -9.84
CA LEU A 28 -18.02 13.37 -9.44
C LEU A 28 -16.65 12.96 -8.98
N GLY A 29 -16.56 12.43 -7.77
CA GLY A 29 -15.35 11.86 -7.19
C GLY A 29 -15.39 10.33 -7.16
N LEU A 30 -14.36 9.66 -7.67
CA LEU A 30 -14.22 8.22 -7.64
C LEU A 30 -13.04 7.81 -6.77
N SER A 31 -13.25 6.89 -5.82
CA SER A 31 -12.23 6.28 -5.00
C SER A 31 -12.72 4.95 -4.43
N ALA A 32 -11.81 4.00 -4.26
CA ALA A 32 -12.09 2.78 -3.49
C ALA A 32 -12.04 3.04 -1.97
N THR A 33 -11.29 4.06 -1.54
CA THR A 33 -11.02 4.40 -0.13
C THR A 33 -11.00 5.92 0.05
N PRO A 34 -12.17 6.59 0.05
CA PRO A 34 -12.22 8.05 0.13
C PRO A 34 -11.79 8.60 1.50
N ILE A 35 -11.95 7.80 2.57
CA ILE A 35 -11.48 8.14 3.92
C ILE A 35 -10.19 7.37 4.18
N TYR A 36 -9.09 8.08 4.35
CA TYR A 36 -7.77 7.45 4.51
C TYR A 36 -7.44 7.27 5.99
N ASN A 37 -7.26 8.36 6.73
CA ASN A 37 -6.88 8.33 8.15
C ASN A 37 -7.75 9.23 9.02
N TYR A 38 -8.08 10.42 8.55
CA TYR A 38 -8.70 11.49 9.33
C TYR A 38 -9.97 12.03 8.69
N GLY A 39 -10.90 12.50 9.52
CA GLY A 39 -12.16 13.06 9.05
C GLY A 39 -11.97 14.37 8.28
N ASP A 40 -11.02 15.21 8.70
CA ASP A 40 -10.71 16.47 8.00
C ASP A 40 -10.20 16.25 6.56
N GLU A 41 -9.52 15.14 6.30
CA GLU A 41 -9.14 14.74 4.95
C GLU A 41 -10.37 14.45 4.08
N PHE A 42 -11.37 13.78 4.65
CA PHE A 42 -12.62 13.49 3.95
C PHE A 42 -13.48 14.76 3.77
N TYR A 43 -13.51 15.63 4.78
CA TYR A 43 -14.16 16.94 4.68
C TYR A 43 -13.66 17.72 3.46
N ASN A 44 -12.34 17.79 3.27
CA ASN A 44 -11.74 18.49 2.13
C ASN A 44 -12.21 17.90 0.78
N ILE A 45 -12.39 16.59 0.70
CA ILE A 45 -12.86 15.91 -0.52
C ILE A 45 -14.31 16.30 -0.82
N ILE A 46 -15.19 16.25 0.18
CA ILE A 46 -16.60 16.58 0.01
C ILE A 46 -16.78 18.07 -0.28
N GLU A 47 -15.99 18.92 0.33
CA GLU A 47 -16.04 20.38 0.11
C GLU A 47 -15.72 20.78 -1.34
N ILE A 48 -14.91 19.99 -2.05
CA ILE A 48 -14.71 20.19 -3.50
C ILE A 48 -15.92 19.72 -4.31
N LEU A 49 -16.48 18.57 -3.93
CA LEU A 49 -17.56 17.94 -4.70
C LEU A 49 -18.91 18.63 -4.49
N ARG A 50 -19.22 18.95 -3.25
CA ARG A 50 -20.46 19.62 -2.85
C ARG A 50 -20.17 20.57 -1.68
N PRO A 51 -19.80 21.82 -1.99
CA PRO A 51 -19.50 22.81 -0.96
C PRO A 51 -20.64 22.98 0.05
N ASP A 52 -20.29 23.29 1.29
CA ASP A 52 -21.21 23.57 2.41
C ASP A 52 -22.13 22.40 2.84
N SER A 53 -22.01 21.23 2.20
CA SER A 53 -22.90 20.09 2.51
C SER A 53 -22.61 19.41 3.86
N LEU A 54 -21.43 19.63 4.43
CA LEU A 54 -21.03 19.14 5.75
C LEU A 54 -20.92 20.28 6.78
N GLY A 55 -21.44 21.47 6.45
CA GLY A 55 -21.25 22.68 7.25
C GLY A 55 -19.80 23.18 7.24
N THR A 56 -19.44 24.01 8.20
CA THR A 56 -18.05 24.47 8.35
C THR A 56 -17.14 23.36 8.86
N ALA A 57 -15.83 23.45 8.59
CA ALA A 57 -14.85 22.49 9.09
C ALA A 57 -14.89 22.33 10.64
N THR A 58 -15.21 23.41 11.36
CA THR A 58 -15.33 23.38 12.81
C THR A 58 -16.58 22.65 13.28
N GLU A 59 -17.72 22.86 12.61
CA GLU A 59 -18.97 22.13 12.89
C GLU A 59 -18.80 20.66 12.59
N PHE A 60 -18.27 20.32 11.42
CA PHE A 60 -17.97 18.95 11.04
C PHE A 60 -17.05 18.25 12.06
N ALA A 61 -15.96 18.90 12.47
CA ALA A 61 -15.03 18.34 13.43
C ALA A 61 -15.70 18.10 14.80
N ARG A 62 -16.55 19.02 15.25
CA ARG A 62 -17.27 18.91 16.52
C ARG A 62 -18.30 17.78 16.51
N GLU A 63 -19.00 17.60 15.40
CA GLU A 63 -20.09 16.65 15.27
C GLU A 63 -19.59 15.22 15.00
N TRP A 64 -18.64 15.08 14.08
CA TRP A 64 -18.25 13.79 13.54
C TRP A 64 -16.87 13.27 13.98
N CYS A 65 -16.00 14.16 14.52
CA CYS A 65 -14.61 13.77 14.78
C CYS A 65 -14.27 13.72 16.28
N SER A 66 -13.33 12.85 16.62
CA SER A 66 -12.64 12.83 17.92
C SER A 66 -11.58 13.94 18.00
N GLN A 67 -10.97 14.09 19.19
CA GLN A 67 -9.82 14.97 19.38
C GLN A 67 -8.63 14.60 18.48
N GLU A 68 -8.51 13.34 18.08
CA GLU A 68 -7.50 12.82 17.14
C GLU A 68 -7.92 13.00 15.66
N LYS A 69 -8.97 13.76 15.39
CA LYS A 69 -9.55 14.00 14.05
C LYS A 69 -10.09 12.76 13.35
N ARG A 70 -10.28 11.65 14.05
CA ARG A 70 -10.89 10.44 13.50
C ARG A 70 -12.40 10.52 13.60
N ILE A 71 -13.09 9.90 12.64
CA ILE A 71 -14.56 9.78 12.69
C ILE A 71 -14.97 8.94 13.90
N ASN A 72 -15.81 9.50 14.79
CA ASN A 72 -16.24 8.88 16.04
C ASN A 72 -17.11 7.63 15.80
N ASP A 73 -18.09 7.77 14.92
CA ASP A 73 -19.00 6.70 14.52
C ASP A 73 -19.01 6.55 12.98
N PRO A 74 -18.13 5.72 12.42
CA PRO A 74 -18.06 5.51 10.97
C PRO A 74 -19.34 4.94 10.36
N LYS A 75 -20.16 4.20 11.17
CA LYS A 75 -21.41 3.62 10.69
C LYS A 75 -22.49 4.69 10.57
N ALA A 76 -22.69 5.48 11.61
CA ALA A 76 -23.64 6.60 11.59
C ALA A 76 -23.26 7.63 10.52
N PHE A 77 -21.98 7.98 10.41
CA PHE A 77 -21.49 8.89 9.38
C PHE A 77 -21.70 8.32 7.96
N GLY A 78 -21.43 7.04 7.74
CA GLY A 78 -21.68 6.40 6.46
C GLY A 78 -23.15 6.35 6.07
N MET A 79 -24.08 6.19 7.03
CA MET A 79 -25.52 6.30 6.83
C MET A 79 -25.91 7.72 6.44
N PHE A 80 -25.47 8.72 7.20
CA PHE A 80 -25.68 10.14 6.90
C PHE A 80 -25.24 10.51 5.47
N LEU A 81 -24.03 10.13 5.07
CA LEU A 81 -23.50 10.41 3.72
C LEU A 81 -24.36 9.78 2.61
N ARG A 82 -24.96 8.62 2.86
CA ARG A 82 -25.86 7.94 1.93
C ARG A 82 -27.21 8.63 1.86
N ASP A 83 -27.78 8.93 3.00
CA ASP A 83 -29.13 9.53 3.11
C ASP A 83 -29.14 10.94 2.50
N GLU A 84 -28.08 11.71 2.69
CA GLU A 84 -27.85 13.03 2.06
C GLU A 84 -27.42 12.94 0.58
N GLY A 85 -27.23 11.74 0.06
CA GLY A 85 -26.78 11.54 -1.35
C GLY A 85 -25.37 12.07 -1.62
N LEU A 86 -24.53 12.20 -0.59
CA LEU A 86 -23.14 12.68 -0.70
C LEU A 86 -22.17 11.58 -1.13
N MET A 87 -22.51 10.31 -0.84
CA MET A 87 -21.67 9.18 -1.17
C MET A 87 -22.49 7.95 -1.56
N LEU A 88 -22.16 7.38 -2.72
CA LEU A 88 -22.66 6.07 -3.13
C LEU A 88 -21.53 5.03 -2.97
N ARG A 89 -21.70 4.12 -2.02
CA ARG A 89 -20.79 2.98 -1.86
C ARG A 89 -21.45 1.72 -2.42
N ARG A 90 -20.69 1.00 -3.25
CA ARG A 90 -21.04 -0.33 -3.73
C ARG A 90 -19.99 -1.33 -3.26
N THR A 91 -20.43 -2.38 -2.59
CA THR A 91 -19.58 -3.53 -2.28
C THR A 91 -19.70 -4.59 -3.39
N ARG A 92 -18.82 -5.59 -3.37
CA ARG A 92 -18.91 -6.70 -4.32
C ARG A 92 -20.22 -7.46 -4.20
N ALA A 93 -20.70 -7.65 -2.96
CA ALA A 93 -21.99 -8.27 -2.70
C ALA A 93 -23.15 -7.46 -3.31
N ASP A 94 -23.11 -6.14 -3.23
CA ASP A 94 -24.17 -5.26 -3.80
C ASP A 94 -24.26 -5.36 -5.33
N VAL A 95 -23.23 -5.82 -6.01
CA VAL A 95 -23.16 -5.96 -7.48
C VAL A 95 -23.11 -7.41 -7.94
N ASN A 96 -23.39 -8.36 -7.06
CA ASN A 96 -23.36 -9.81 -7.31
C ASN A 96 -22.05 -10.30 -7.96
N ARG A 97 -20.92 -9.67 -7.61
CA ARG A 97 -19.58 -10.11 -8.03
C ARG A 97 -18.97 -10.93 -6.92
N GLU A 98 -19.10 -12.23 -7.03
CA GLU A 98 -18.36 -13.15 -6.18
C GLU A 98 -16.96 -13.34 -6.75
N LEU A 99 -15.96 -13.21 -5.90
CA LEU A 99 -14.60 -13.67 -6.19
C LEU A 99 -14.42 -15.03 -5.55
N PRO A 100 -13.59 -15.89 -6.12
CA PRO A 100 -13.19 -17.13 -5.47
C PRO A 100 -12.69 -16.83 -4.05
N PRO A 101 -12.94 -17.74 -3.09
CA PRO A 101 -12.43 -17.57 -1.73
C PRO A 101 -10.89 -17.51 -1.75
N VAL A 102 -10.34 -16.52 -1.05
CA VAL A 102 -8.89 -16.41 -0.87
C VAL A 102 -8.48 -17.28 0.30
N GLN A 103 -7.57 -18.22 0.07
CA GLN A 103 -6.91 -18.98 1.12
C GLN A 103 -5.57 -18.34 1.42
N ILE A 104 -5.30 -18.06 2.71
CA ILE A 104 -3.99 -17.60 3.18
C ILE A 104 -3.31 -18.77 3.85
N ILE A 105 -2.27 -19.30 3.24
CA ILE A 105 -1.53 -20.47 3.73
C ILE A 105 -0.12 -19.99 4.14
N PRO A 106 0.18 -19.85 5.43
CA PRO A 106 1.53 -19.51 5.88
C PRO A 106 2.50 -20.64 5.51
N GLN A 107 3.58 -20.31 4.80
CA GLN A 107 4.67 -21.21 4.50
C GLN A 107 5.91 -20.78 5.25
N TYR A 108 6.50 -21.70 6.00
CA TYR A 108 7.74 -21.49 6.73
C TYR A 108 8.87 -22.05 5.89
N VAL A 109 9.75 -21.18 5.44
CA VAL A 109 10.94 -21.57 4.67
C VAL A 109 12.19 -21.37 5.51
N GLU A 110 13.21 -22.14 5.22
CA GLU A 110 14.53 -21.98 5.81
C GLU A 110 15.15 -20.63 5.41
N SER A 111 16.17 -20.22 6.10
CA SER A 111 16.93 -19.01 5.78
C SER A 111 18.42 -19.27 5.85
N ASP A 112 19.21 -18.72 4.92
CA ASP A 112 20.66 -18.84 4.96
C ASP A 112 21.25 -18.03 6.13
N PRO A 113 21.83 -18.71 7.13
CA PRO A 113 22.38 -18.02 8.30
C PRO A 113 23.58 -17.12 7.94
N LYS A 114 24.32 -17.41 6.87
CA LYS A 114 25.47 -16.62 6.43
C LYS A 114 25.10 -15.19 6.08
N VAL A 115 23.93 -14.99 5.45
CA VAL A 115 23.43 -13.66 5.11
C VAL A 115 23.13 -12.85 6.36
N LEU A 116 22.56 -13.47 7.38
CA LEU A 116 22.26 -12.82 8.65
C LEU A 116 23.53 -12.52 9.46
N ASP A 117 24.51 -13.41 9.42
CA ASP A 117 25.81 -13.20 10.08
C ASP A 117 26.59 -12.02 9.49
N GLN A 118 26.49 -11.78 8.17
CA GLN A 118 27.14 -10.63 7.51
C GLN A 118 26.68 -9.28 8.04
N ILE A 119 25.42 -9.15 8.45
CA ILE A 119 24.86 -7.89 8.96
C ILE A 119 24.91 -7.77 10.49
N LYS A 120 25.30 -8.84 11.20
CA LYS A 120 25.24 -8.94 12.65
C LYS A 120 25.99 -7.81 13.38
N GLY A 121 27.19 -7.45 12.90
CA GLY A 121 27.98 -6.37 13.48
C GLY A 121 27.24 -5.02 13.42
N LYS A 122 26.78 -4.64 12.23
CA LYS A 122 26.04 -3.38 12.02
C LYS A 122 24.69 -3.39 12.77
N ALA A 123 23.99 -4.53 12.79
CA ALA A 123 22.77 -4.69 13.54
C ALA A 123 22.97 -4.46 15.05
N MET A 124 24.05 -4.98 15.61
CA MET A 124 24.41 -4.77 17.03
C MET A 124 24.74 -3.30 17.32
N GLU A 125 25.44 -2.60 16.44
CA GLU A 125 25.73 -1.18 16.58
C GLU A 125 24.45 -0.33 16.60
N LEU A 126 23.56 -0.54 15.63
CA LEU A 126 22.28 0.14 15.57
C LEU A 126 21.41 -0.17 16.80
N ALA A 127 21.38 -1.42 17.25
CA ALA A 127 20.66 -1.82 18.45
C ALA A 127 21.19 -1.10 19.70
N LYS A 128 22.50 -0.94 19.84
CA LYS A 128 23.11 -0.16 20.94
C LYS A 128 22.64 1.30 20.90
N VAL A 129 22.64 1.95 19.75
CA VAL A 129 22.14 3.32 19.58
C VAL A 129 20.66 3.43 19.98
N ILE A 130 19.84 2.49 19.56
CA ILE A 130 18.40 2.46 19.88
C ILE A 130 18.18 2.32 21.40
N LEU A 131 18.95 1.47 22.05
CA LEU A 131 18.82 1.20 23.50
C LEU A 131 19.44 2.29 24.38
N SER A 132 20.53 2.93 23.95
CA SER A 132 21.24 3.94 24.72
C SER A 132 20.72 5.37 24.53
N SER A 133 19.86 5.64 23.54
CA SER A 133 19.35 6.97 23.28
C SER A 133 18.39 7.43 24.37
N THR A 134 18.72 8.55 25.02
CA THR A 134 17.86 9.28 25.96
C THR A 134 16.82 10.15 25.21
N GLN A 135 15.88 10.75 25.94
CA GLN A 135 14.83 11.61 25.33
C GLN A 135 15.38 12.78 24.51
N GLU A 136 16.58 13.27 24.82
CA GLU A 136 17.22 14.38 24.09
C GLU A 136 17.67 14.03 22.67
N PHE A 137 17.80 12.73 22.35
CA PHE A 137 18.26 12.23 21.05
C PHE A 137 17.21 11.42 20.27
N GLN A 138 15.92 11.78 20.41
CA GLN A 138 14.82 11.06 19.74
C GLN A 138 14.99 10.94 18.22
N GLY A 139 15.54 11.97 17.57
CA GLY A 139 15.77 11.96 16.12
C GLY A 139 16.82 10.93 15.67
N GLN A 140 17.88 10.72 16.46
CA GLN A 140 18.89 9.69 16.18
C GLN A 140 18.34 8.28 16.40
N LYS A 141 17.56 8.10 17.48
CA LYS A 141 16.89 6.84 17.79
C LYS A 141 15.93 6.43 16.64
N LEU A 142 15.15 7.38 16.15
CA LEU A 142 14.20 7.12 15.06
C LEU A 142 14.94 6.66 13.79
N ARG A 143 15.98 7.39 13.38
CA ARG A 143 16.81 7.04 12.21
C ARG A 143 17.48 5.68 12.36
N ALA A 144 18.06 5.39 13.51
CA ALA A 144 18.70 4.11 13.79
C ALA A 144 17.67 2.96 13.75
N THR A 145 16.45 3.20 14.23
CA THR A 145 15.35 2.21 14.19
C THR A 145 14.90 1.95 12.75
N GLU A 146 14.76 2.99 11.94
CA GLU A 146 14.40 2.85 10.53
C GLU A 146 15.50 2.10 9.74
N GLU A 147 16.77 2.48 9.92
CA GLU A 147 17.90 1.83 9.27
C GLU A 147 18.01 0.35 9.68
N PHE A 148 17.85 0.06 10.97
CA PHE A 148 17.82 -1.31 11.49
C PHE A 148 16.70 -2.14 10.84
N ASN A 149 15.48 -1.60 10.79
CA ASN A 149 14.33 -2.28 10.21
C ASN A 149 14.52 -2.55 8.72
N ILE A 150 15.03 -1.58 7.95
CA ILE A 150 15.29 -1.73 6.51
C ILE A 150 16.34 -2.82 6.30
N MET A 151 17.45 -2.76 7.02
CA MET A 151 18.53 -3.73 6.92
C MET A 151 18.07 -5.16 7.27
N MET A 152 17.31 -5.32 8.35
CA MET A 152 16.79 -6.62 8.77
C MET A 152 15.80 -7.20 7.76
N ARG A 153 14.91 -6.38 7.19
CA ARG A 153 13.98 -6.80 6.14
C ARG A 153 14.71 -7.24 4.88
N GLN A 154 15.71 -6.48 4.44
CA GLN A 154 16.51 -6.81 3.26
C GLN A 154 17.27 -8.12 3.48
N ALA A 155 18.01 -8.25 4.57
CA ALA A 155 18.77 -9.46 4.88
C ALA A 155 17.87 -10.70 5.03
N THR A 156 16.74 -10.56 5.70
CA THR A 156 15.77 -11.66 5.84
C THR A 156 15.20 -12.06 4.46
N GLY A 157 14.89 -11.09 3.61
CA GLY A 157 14.44 -11.34 2.23
C GLY A 157 15.48 -12.10 1.43
N ILE A 158 16.74 -11.65 1.43
CA ILE A 158 17.86 -12.30 0.72
C ILE A 158 18.10 -13.70 1.27
N ALA A 159 18.14 -13.86 2.59
CA ALA A 159 18.37 -15.16 3.23
C ALA A 159 17.31 -16.21 2.89
N LYS A 160 16.06 -15.78 2.69
CA LYS A 160 14.94 -16.67 2.33
C LYS A 160 14.76 -16.86 0.83
N ALA A 161 15.24 -15.94 0.01
CA ALA A 161 14.97 -15.93 -1.42
C ALA A 161 15.30 -17.25 -2.15
N PRO A 162 16.44 -17.95 -1.87
CA PRO A 162 16.72 -19.23 -2.47
C PRO A 162 15.67 -20.31 -2.17
N TYR A 163 15.23 -20.39 -0.93
CA TYR A 163 14.25 -21.39 -0.48
C TYR A 163 12.83 -21.07 -1.00
N VAL A 164 12.50 -19.79 -1.12
CA VAL A 164 11.26 -19.35 -1.77
C VAL A 164 11.27 -19.73 -3.25
N ALA A 165 12.41 -19.59 -3.94
CA ALA A 165 12.53 -20.02 -5.34
C ALA A 165 12.29 -21.54 -5.51
N GLU A 166 12.83 -22.37 -4.62
CA GLU A 166 12.58 -23.82 -4.65
C GLU A 166 11.10 -24.17 -4.41
N PHE A 167 10.46 -23.46 -3.47
CA PHE A 167 9.02 -23.63 -3.25
C PHE A 167 8.20 -23.21 -4.47
N VAL A 168 8.52 -22.08 -5.10
CA VAL A 168 7.88 -21.62 -6.35
C VAL A 168 8.10 -22.62 -7.47
N ARG A 169 9.31 -23.18 -7.61
CA ARG A 169 9.61 -24.24 -8.58
C ARG A 169 8.64 -25.42 -8.44
N MET A 170 8.45 -25.92 -7.22
CA MET A 170 7.51 -27.02 -6.97
C MET A 170 6.07 -26.68 -7.40
N LEU A 171 5.61 -25.44 -7.15
CA LEU A 171 4.29 -25.00 -7.57
C LEU A 171 4.17 -24.94 -9.10
N VAL A 172 5.16 -24.38 -9.78
CA VAL A 172 5.16 -24.29 -11.25
C VAL A 172 5.24 -25.68 -11.89
N GLU A 173 6.04 -26.58 -11.37
CA GLU A 173 6.13 -27.98 -11.83
C GLU A 173 4.83 -28.75 -11.59
N SER A 174 4.02 -28.37 -10.59
CA SER A 174 2.68 -28.91 -10.37
C SER A 174 1.59 -28.30 -11.27
N GLY A 175 1.97 -27.35 -12.13
CA GLY A 175 1.08 -26.75 -13.13
C GLY A 175 0.53 -25.38 -12.72
N GLU A 176 0.94 -24.84 -11.57
CA GLU A 176 0.46 -23.54 -11.10
C GLU A 176 1.20 -22.38 -11.76
N SER A 177 0.50 -21.29 -12.00
CA SER A 177 1.11 -20.01 -12.38
C SER A 177 1.23 -19.12 -11.13
N VAL A 178 2.42 -18.57 -10.89
CA VAL A 178 2.76 -17.92 -9.61
C VAL A 178 3.06 -16.45 -9.81
N MET A 179 2.33 -15.57 -9.11
CA MET A 179 2.70 -14.16 -8.95
C MET A 179 3.51 -13.99 -7.66
N LEU A 180 4.81 -13.74 -7.81
CA LEU A 180 5.74 -13.64 -6.70
C LEU A 180 6.02 -12.19 -6.33
N TYR A 181 5.74 -11.82 -5.08
CA TYR A 181 5.92 -10.46 -4.58
C TYR A 181 7.12 -10.35 -3.66
N GLY A 182 7.93 -9.33 -3.85
CA GLY A 182 9.05 -8.96 -3.00
C GLY A 182 9.16 -7.44 -2.83
N TRP A 183 10.08 -7.00 -2.00
CA TRP A 183 10.31 -5.57 -1.76
C TRP A 183 11.69 -5.10 -2.24
N HIS A 184 12.71 -5.94 -2.08
CA HIS A 184 14.10 -5.58 -2.38
C HIS A 184 14.57 -6.17 -3.72
N ARG A 185 15.31 -5.38 -4.50
CA ARG A 185 15.82 -5.77 -5.83
C ARG A 185 16.72 -7.01 -5.78
N ASP A 186 17.55 -7.10 -4.75
CA ASP A 186 18.45 -8.26 -4.58
C ASP A 186 17.68 -9.57 -4.47
N VAL A 187 16.50 -9.52 -3.85
CA VAL A 187 15.58 -10.67 -3.78
C VAL A 187 15.07 -11.04 -5.17
N TYR A 188 14.65 -10.06 -5.97
CA TYR A 188 14.22 -10.31 -7.36
C TYR A 188 15.33 -10.89 -8.22
N ASN A 189 16.57 -10.39 -8.08
CA ASN A 189 17.72 -10.89 -8.84
C ASN A 189 17.95 -12.38 -8.55
N ILE A 190 17.86 -12.79 -7.28
CA ILE A 190 17.97 -14.20 -6.88
C ILE A 190 16.86 -15.05 -7.51
N TRP A 191 15.62 -14.53 -7.50
CA TRP A 191 14.49 -15.25 -8.08
C TRP A 191 14.58 -15.35 -9.60
N LEU A 192 14.96 -14.29 -10.29
CA LEU A 192 15.17 -14.29 -11.75
C LEU A 192 16.23 -15.33 -12.17
N GLU A 193 17.33 -15.39 -11.42
CA GLU A 193 18.40 -16.38 -11.67
C GLU A 193 17.92 -17.81 -11.42
N ARG A 194 17.29 -18.05 -10.25
CA ARG A 194 16.92 -19.41 -9.86
C ARG A 194 15.70 -19.97 -10.56
N LEU A 195 14.84 -19.12 -11.09
CA LEU A 195 13.62 -19.51 -11.81
C LEU A 195 13.74 -19.26 -13.33
N ALA A 196 14.94 -19.03 -13.84
CA ALA A 196 15.19 -18.67 -15.24
C ALA A 196 14.56 -19.63 -16.25
N GLU A 197 14.48 -20.93 -15.92
CA GLU A 197 13.89 -21.98 -16.78
C GLU A 197 12.38 -21.80 -17.02
N PHE A 198 11.66 -21.07 -16.11
CA PHE A 198 10.24 -20.78 -16.24
C PHE A 198 9.96 -19.43 -16.92
N ASN A 199 10.99 -18.80 -17.50
CA ASN A 199 10.90 -17.54 -18.21
C ASN A 199 10.23 -16.42 -17.37
N PRO A 200 10.73 -16.13 -16.14
CA PRO A 200 10.07 -15.18 -15.24
C PRO A 200 10.04 -13.79 -15.84
N VAL A 201 8.94 -13.06 -15.64
CA VAL A 201 8.75 -11.70 -16.13
C VAL A 201 8.58 -10.71 -15.00
N MET A 202 9.06 -9.48 -15.21
CA MET A 202 9.04 -8.43 -14.18
C MET A 202 7.89 -7.44 -14.40
N TYR A 203 7.28 -7.06 -13.27
CA TYR A 203 6.27 -6.01 -13.24
C TYR A 203 6.49 -5.13 -12.00
N THR A 204 7.49 -4.27 -12.04
CA THR A 204 7.89 -3.43 -10.90
C THR A 204 7.84 -1.93 -11.23
N GLY A 205 8.33 -1.08 -10.33
CA GLY A 205 8.41 0.37 -10.54
C GLY A 205 9.41 0.80 -11.62
N THR A 206 10.32 -0.09 -12.06
CA THR A 206 11.37 0.22 -13.03
C THR A 206 11.00 -0.03 -14.48
N GLU A 207 10.09 -0.96 -14.73
CA GLU A 207 9.64 -1.27 -16.09
C GLU A 207 8.70 -0.15 -16.58
N GLY A 208 8.96 0.29 -17.83
CA GLY A 208 8.05 1.22 -18.50
C GLY A 208 6.71 0.58 -18.87
N PRO A 209 5.68 1.39 -19.22
CA PRO A 209 4.33 0.88 -19.50
C PRO A 209 4.28 -0.22 -20.55
N ALA A 210 5.03 -0.10 -21.65
CA ALA A 210 5.08 -1.09 -22.72
C ALA A 210 5.74 -2.41 -22.27
N ALA A 211 6.75 -2.37 -21.40
CA ALA A 211 7.39 -3.55 -20.83
C ALA A 211 6.43 -4.27 -19.86
N LYS A 212 5.74 -3.52 -19.02
CA LYS A 212 4.72 -4.06 -18.10
C LYS A 212 3.59 -4.75 -18.85
N GLU A 213 3.11 -4.17 -19.95
CA GLU A 213 2.06 -4.81 -20.74
C GLU A 213 2.55 -6.11 -21.39
N ARG A 214 3.80 -6.14 -21.91
CA ARG A 214 4.40 -7.40 -22.42
C ARG A 214 4.51 -8.46 -21.33
N SER A 215 5.00 -8.11 -20.14
CA SER A 215 5.08 -9.03 -18.99
C SER A 215 3.72 -9.61 -18.62
N LYS A 216 2.72 -8.76 -18.57
CA LYS A 216 1.32 -9.17 -18.31
C LYS A 216 0.79 -10.11 -19.37
N GLN A 217 1.01 -9.82 -20.67
CA GLN A 217 0.54 -10.68 -21.75
C GLN A 217 1.27 -12.03 -21.76
N ALA A 218 2.58 -12.04 -21.53
CA ALA A 218 3.36 -13.28 -21.43
C ALA A 218 2.83 -14.20 -20.31
N PHE A 219 2.48 -13.61 -19.15
CA PHE A 219 1.90 -14.37 -18.04
C PHE A 219 0.48 -14.89 -18.35
N LEU A 220 -0.37 -14.06 -18.97
CA LEU A 220 -1.74 -14.45 -19.34
C LEU A 220 -1.79 -15.51 -20.46
N ASN A 221 -0.80 -15.52 -21.35
CA ASN A 221 -0.68 -16.48 -22.46
C ASN A 221 0.10 -17.74 -22.09
N ASP A 222 0.44 -17.94 -20.83
CA ASP A 222 1.27 -19.07 -20.36
C ASP A 222 2.70 -19.12 -20.95
N GLU A 223 3.18 -18.02 -21.53
CA GLU A 223 4.56 -17.89 -22.01
C GLU A 223 5.56 -17.71 -20.85
N SER A 224 5.06 -17.25 -19.71
CA SER A 224 5.74 -17.15 -18.43
C SER A 224 4.86 -17.77 -17.34
N LYS A 225 5.47 -18.47 -16.40
CA LYS A 225 4.76 -19.06 -15.25
C LYS A 225 5.03 -18.31 -13.93
N VAL A 226 5.96 -17.36 -13.95
CA VAL A 226 6.34 -16.56 -12.77
C VAL A 226 6.43 -15.09 -13.12
#